data_bbec28be38c4a149de9b5a02cd1070cd
#
_entry.id   bbec28be38c4a149de9b5a02cd1070cd
#
_cell.length_a   1.000
_cell.length_b   1.000
_cell.length_c   1.000
_cell.angle_alpha   90.00
_cell.angle_beta   90.00
_cell.angle_gamma   90.00
#
_symmetry.space_group_name_H-M   'P 1'
#
loop_
_entity.id
_entity.type
_entity.pdbx_description
1 polymer ?
#
loop_
_entity_poly.entity_id
_entity_poly.type
_entity_poly.pdbx_seq_one_letter_code
_entity_poly.pdbx_strand_id
1 'polypeptide(L)'
;MLYSYIEIVLLIKINLMKKKHIILGIESSCDETAASVVQENDQSIPIILSNIVSSQVNVHKEFGGVVPELAARSHIEKIDLITKKAIDESGVKFKDLDAIAATAGPGLIVCLAVGLSFGKSVASSLNLSLIHI
;
A
#
# COMPACT_ATOMS: atom_id res chain seq x y z
N MET A 1 1.13 -40.93 21.96
CA MET A 1 -0.16 -40.23 21.91
C MET A 1 -0.41 -39.87 20.46
N LEU A 2 -1.30 -40.61 19.80
CA LEU A 2 -1.67 -40.34 18.41
C LEU A 2 -2.72 -39.20 18.42
N TYR A 3 -2.33 -38.03 17.97
CA TYR A 3 -3.31 -36.99 17.62
C TYR A 3 -4.23 -37.56 16.52
N SER A 4 -5.53 -37.42 16.70
CA SER A 4 -6.45 -37.86 15.67
C SER A 4 -6.21 -37.07 14.39
N TYR A 5 -6.43 -37.69 13.24
CA TYR A 5 -6.29 -37.03 11.94
C TYR A 5 -7.08 -35.71 11.87
N ILE A 6 -8.20 -35.65 12.60
CA ILE A 6 -9.05 -34.47 12.73
C ILE A 6 -8.32 -33.33 13.48
N GLU A 7 -7.58 -33.63 14.56
CA GLU A 7 -6.84 -32.62 15.30
C GLU A 7 -5.66 -32.06 14.51
N ILE A 8 -4.98 -32.94 13.74
CA ILE A 8 -3.89 -32.51 12.84
C ILE A 8 -4.42 -31.60 11.74
N VAL A 9 -5.55 -31.97 11.09
CA VAL A 9 -6.22 -31.18 10.06
C VAL A 9 -6.73 -29.86 10.63
N LEU A 10 -7.25 -29.86 11.87
CA LEU A 10 -7.72 -28.67 12.57
C LEU A 10 -6.55 -27.73 12.90
N LEU A 11 -5.43 -28.26 13.41
CA LEU A 11 -4.20 -27.51 13.67
C LEU A 11 -3.58 -26.92 12.42
N ILE A 12 -3.57 -27.67 11.32
CA ILE A 12 -3.12 -27.19 10.01
C ILE A 12 -4.06 -26.09 9.51
N LYS A 13 -5.37 -26.26 9.66
CA LYS A 13 -6.38 -25.28 9.26
C LYS A 13 -6.30 -24.01 10.11
N ILE A 14 -6.10 -24.13 11.42
CA ILE A 14 -5.90 -23.01 12.35
C ILE A 14 -4.59 -22.27 12.04
N ASN A 15 -3.49 -22.97 11.73
CA ASN A 15 -2.24 -22.35 11.31
C ASN A 15 -2.32 -21.68 9.93
N LEU A 16 -3.10 -22.25 8.99
CA LEU A 16 -3.38 -21.65 7.69
C LEU A 16 -4.30 -20.41 7.80
N MET A 17 -5.19 -20.37 8.81
CA MET A 17 -6.04 -19.22 9.09
C MET A 17 -5.31 -18.08 9.84
N LYS A 18 -4.08 -18.30 10.30
CA LYS A 18 -3.24 -17.28 10.99
C LYS A 18 -2.24 -16.58 10.08
N LYS A 19 -2.40 -16.66 8.76
CA LYS A 19 -1.56 -15.85 7.86
C LYS A 19 -1.92 -14.38 8.06
N LYS A 20 -1.01 -13.62 8.65
CA LYS A 20 -1.13 -12.17 8.79
C LYS A 20 -1.01 -11.54 7.41
N HIS A 21 -2.06 -10.86 6.96
CA HIS A 21 -2.02 -10.18 5.67
C HIS A 21 -1.12 -8.97 5.74
N ILE A 22 -0.29 -8.81 4.71
CA ILE A 22 0.61 -7.66 4.54
C ILE A 22 0.18 -6.92 3.27
N ILE A 23 -0.16 -5.65 3.43
CA ILE A 23 -0.70 -4.83 2.35
C ILE A 23 0.18 -3.59 2.17
N LEU A 24 0.52 -3.30 0.93
CA LEU A 24 1.12 -2.03 0.53
C LEU A 24 0.00 -1.06 0.15
N GLY A 25 -0.10 0.06 0.87
CA GLY A 25 -1.01 1.17 0.56
C GLY A 25 -0.31 2.29 -0.20
N ILE A 26 -0.99 2.86 -1.19
CA ILE A 26 -0.50 3.94 -2.06
C ILE A 26 -1.51 5.08 -2.03
N GLU A 27 -1.03 6.30 -1.82
CA GLU A 27 -1.82 7.53 -1.75
C GLU A 27 -1.24 8.60 -2.66
N SER A 28 -2.11 9.18 -3.51
CA SER A 28 -1.78 10.29 -4.40
C SER A 28 -2.98 11.19 -4.71
N SER A 29 -3.95 11.28 -3.80
CA SER A 29 -5.25 11.93 -4.08
C SER A 29 -5.19 13.44 -4.25
N CYS A 30 -4.18 14.12 -3.72
CA CYS A 30 -4.05 15.58 -3.80
C CYS A 30 -2.59 16.03 -3.95
N ASP A 31 -1.96 16.51 -2.88
CA ASP A 31 -0.64 17.14 -2.91
C ASP A 31 0.40 16.42 -2.03
N GLU A 32 0.11 15.20 -1.67
CA GLU A 32 1.05 14.33 -0.96
C GLU A 32 1.18 12.98 -1.69
N THR A 33 2.41 12.56 -1.91
CA THR A 33 2.70 11.19 -2.36
C THR A 33 3.05 10.35 -1.15
N ALA A 34 2.30 9.32 -0.87
CA ALA A 34 2.59 8.47 0.27
C ALA A 34 2.50 6.97 -0.07
N ALA A 35 3.28 6.19 0.67
CA ALA A 35 3.18 4.74 0.68
C ALA A 35 3.37 4.21 2.10
N SER A 36 2.62 3.19 2.46
CA SER A 36 2.69 2.53 3.76
C SER A 36 2.62 1.02 3.61
N VAL A 37 3.32 0.31 4.50
CA VAL A 37 3.15 -1.14 4.64
C VAL A 37 2.44 -1.41 5.95
N VAL A 38 1.33 -2.12 5.85
CA VAL A 38 0.46 -2.45 6.99
C VAL A 38 0.35 -3.96 7.10
N GLN A 39 0.41 -4.47 8.31
CA GLN A 39 0.27 -5.88 8.61
C GLN A 39 -0.88 -6.10 9.59
N GLU A 40 -1.66 -7.15 9.38
CA GLU A 40 -2.63 -7.64 10.35
C GLU A 40 -1.91 -8.27 11.54
N ASN A 41 -2.40 -8.02 12.76
CA ASN A 41 -1.94 -8.72 13.96
C ASN A 41 -2.87 -9.89 14.31
N ASP A 42 -2.56 -10.62 15.41
CA ASP A 42 -3.34 -11.78 15.86
C ASP A 42 -4.77 -11.43 16.31
N GLN A 43 -5.06 -10.15 16.52
CA GLN A 43 -6.38 -9.61 16.90
C GLN A 43 -7.12 -8.98 15.72
N SER A 44 -6.62 -9.16 14.48
CA SER A 44 -7.12 -8.51 13.27
C SER A 44 -7.08 -6.98 13.32
N ILE A 45 -6.15 -6.43 14.12
CA ILE A 45 -5.89 -4.99 14.20
C ILE A 45 -4.70 -4.67 13.30
N PRO A 46 -4.79 -3.63 12.45
CA PRO A 46 -3.67 -3.27 11.58
C PRO A 46 -2.49 -2.71 12.39
N ILE A 47 -1.28 -3.13 12.02
CA ILE A 47 -0.02 -2.59 12.51
C ILE A 47 0.66 -1.88 11.34
N ILE A 48 1.05 -0.64 11.52
CA ILE A 48 1.81 0.12 10.51
C ILE A 48 3.28 -0.26 10.66
N LEU A 49 3.83 -0.94 9.65
CA LEU A 49 5.25 -1.31 9.60
C LEU A 49 6.10 -0.18 9.05
N SER A 50 5.56 0.59 8.12
CA SER A 50 6.19 1.80 7.59
C SER A 50 5.12 2.78 7.07
N ASN A 51 5.46 4.07 7.08
CA ASN A 51 4.60 5.12 6.51
C ASN A 51 5.48 6.26 6.02
N ILE A 52 5.61 6.38 4.71
CA ILE A 52 6.46 7.37 4.04
C ILE A 52 5.56 8.37 3.33
N VAL A 53 5.75 9.64 3.64
CA VAL A 53 4.99 10.76 3.05
C VAL A 53 5.95 11.76 2.43
N SER A 54 5.67 12.18 1.21
CA SER A 54 6.35 13.28 0.52
C SER A 54 5.36 14.38 0.20
N SER A 55 5.40 15.46 0.97
CA SER A 55 4.55 16.62 0.75
C SER A 55 5.03 17.50 -0.41
N GLN A 56 4.08 18.09 -1.12
CA GLN A 56 4.30 19.01 -2.23
C GLN A 56 3.98 20.47 -1.87
N VAL A 57 3.80 20.79 -0.58
CA VAL A 57 3.43 22.12 -0.11
C VAL A 57 4.32 23.22 -0.70
N ASN A 58 5.63 22.98 -0.77
CA ASN A 58 6.58 23.95 -1.33
C ASN A 58 6.40 24.19 -2.83
N VAL A 59 5.94 23.17 -3.57
CA VAL A 59 5.67 23.27 -5.03
C VAL A 59 4.46 24.17 -5.30
N HIS A 60 3.45 24.11 -4.43
CA HIS A 60 2.17 24.79 -4.63
C HIS A 60 2.08 26.15 -3.94
N LYS A 61 3.01 26.47 -3.04
CA LYS A 61 2.98 27.68 -2.20
C LYS A 61 2.88 28.97 -3.04
N GLU A 62 3.60 29.05 -4.15
CA GLU A 62 3.62 30.25 -5.01
C GLU A 62 2.30 30.47 -5.77
N PHE A 63 1.48 29.41 -5.90
CA PHE A 63 0.21 29.46 -6.60
C PHE A 63 -0.99 29.71 -5.68
N GLY A 64 -0.78 29.76 -4.37
CA GLY A 64 -1.84 29.95 -3.36
C GLY A 64 -2.79 28.75 -3.22
N GLY A 65 -2.47 27.60 -3.80
CA GLY A 65 -3.27 26.38 -3.76
C GLY A 65 -2.73 25.31 -4.68
N VAL A 66 -3.31 24.12 -4.59
CA VAL A 66 -2.85 22.95 -5.37
C VAL A 66 -3.15 23.16 -6.86
N VAL A 67 -2.12 23.01 -7.69
CA VAL A 67 -2.24 22.97 -9.16
C VAL A 67 -2.24 21.51 -9.60
N PRO A 68 -3.39 20.95 -10.07
CA PRO A 68 -3.55 19.51 -10.28
C PRO A 68 -2.50 18.88 -11.21
N GLU A 69 -2.14 19.56 -12.31
CA GLU A 69 -1.15 19.04 -13.25
C GLU A 69 0.26 18.98 -12.65
N LEU A 70 0.65 19.98 -11.87
CA LEU A 70 1.94 19.98 -11.16
C LEU A 70 1.97 18.89 -10.10
N ALA A 71 0.86 18.72 -9.38
CA ALA A 71 0.72 17.67 -8.40
C ALA A 71 0.87 16.28 -9.05
N ALA A 72 0.18 16.01 -10.15
CA ALA A 72 0.26 14.75 -10.87
C ALA A 72 1.69 14.46 -11.36
N ARG A 73 2.39 15.43 -11.92
CA ARG A 73 3.80 15.28 -12.34
C ARG A 73 4.71 14.95 -11.16
N SER A 74 4.55 15.63 -10.04
CA SER A 74 5.32 15.37 -8.83
C SER A 74 5.05 13.97 -8.27
N HIS A 75 3.81 13.46 -8.37
CA HIS A 75 3.51 12.07 -8.00
C HIS A 75 4.26 11.08 -8.89
N ILE A 76 4.25 11.29 -10.21
CA ILE A 76 4.94 10.41 -11.17
C ILE A 76 6.45 10.33 -10.85
N GLU A 77 7.06 11.45 -10.48
CA GLU A 77 8.50 11.54 -10.19
C GLU A 77 8.91 10.85 -8.88
N LYS A 78 7.98 10.65 -7.96
CA LYS A 78 8.29 10.24 -6.59
C LYS A 78 7.71 8.89 -6.16
N ILE A 79 6.64 8.44 -6.82
CA ILE A 79 5.83 7.32 -6.31
C ILE A 79 6.63 6.01 -6.20
N ASP A 80 7.53 5.74 -7.12
CA ASP A 80 8.39 4.55 -7.10
C ASP A 80 9.40 4.62 -5.96
N LEU A 81 10.05 5.77 -5.77
CA LEU A 81 11.02 6.00 -4.71
C LEU A 81 10.36 5.91 -3.32
N ILE A 82 9.20 6.53 -3.15
CA ILE A 82 8.42 6.52 -1.90
C ILE A 82 7.97 5.09 -1.58
N THR A 83 7.47 4.37 -2.58
CA THR A 83 7.06 2.97 -2.43
C THR A 83 8.23 2.08 -2.05
N LYS A 84 9.37 2.21 -2.75
CA LYS A 84 10.57 1.45 -2.42
C LYS A 84 11.03 1.73 -0.99
N LYS A 85 11.07 3.00 -0.59
CA LYS A 85 11.43 3.39 0.78
C LYS A 85 10.48 2.79 1.82
N ALA A 86 9.17 2.77 1.56
CA ALA A 86 8.21 2.15 2.45
C ALA A 86 8.46 0.65 2.63
N ILE A 87 8.77 -0.06 1.55
CA ILE A 87 9.14 -1.49 1.59
C ILE A 87 10.44 -1.68 2.38
N ASP A 88 11.48 -0.90 2.08
CA ASP A 88 12.79 -1.02 2.74
C ASP A 88 12.67 -0.76 4.26
N GLU A 89 11.95 0.28 4.68
CA GLU A 89 11.75 0.61 6.10
C GLU A 89 10.84 -0.38 6.85
N SER A 90 9.93 -1.04 6.16
CA SER A 90 9.04 -2.04 6.76
C SER A 90 9.75 -3.35 7.13
N GLY A 91 10.92 -3.62 6.55
CA GLY A 91 11.60 -4.91 6.65
C GLY A 91 10.94 -6.04 5.85
N VAL A 92 9.88 -5.74 5.09
CA VAL A 92 9.14 -6.67 4.24
C VAL A 92 9.72 -6.65 2.82
N LYS A 93 9.59 -7.72 2.09
CA LYS A 93 9.94 -7.78 0.66
C LYS A 93 8.66 -7.75 -0.18
N PHE A 94 8.75 -7.28 -1.42
CA PHE A 94 7.61 -7.27 -2.35
C PHE A 94 6.92 -8.64 -2.49
N LYS A 95 7.69 -9.72 -2.45
CA LYS A 95 7.17 -11.11 -2.53
C LYS A 95 6.34 -11.54 -1.32
N ASP A 96 6.46 -10.82 -0.20
CA ASP A 96 5.77 -11.13 1.05
C ASP A 96 4.42 -10.41 1.16
N LEU A 97 4.12 -9.51 0.21
CA LEU A 97 2.85 -8.78 0.14
C LEU A 97 1.70 -9.72 -0.28
N ASP A 98 0.54 -9.50 0.29
CA ASP A 98 -0.70 -10.24 -0.03
C ASP A 98 -1.64 -9.45 -0.95
N ALA A 99 -1.58 -8.11 -0.91
CA ALA A 99 -2.36 -7.23 -1.77
C ALA A 99 -1.72 -5.84 -1.88
N ILE A 100 -2.14 -5.11 -2.90
CA ILE A 100 -1.85 -3.69 -3.08
C ILE A 100 -3.16 -2.92 -2.86
N ALA A 101 -3.12 -1.81 -2.14
CA ALA A 101 -4.24 -0.89 -2.00
C ALA A 101 -3.86 0.48 -2.56
N ALA A 102 -4.77 1.14 -3.26
CA ALA A 102 -4.53 2.48 -3.78
C ALA A 102 -5.78 3.34 -3.64
N THR A 103 -5.60 4.63 -3.33
CA THR A 103 -6.71 5.58 -3.21
C THR A 103 -7.35 5.81 -4.58
N ALA A 104 -8.64 5.51 -4.66
CA ALA A 104 -9.48 5.67 -5.84
C ALA A 104 -10.37 6.92 -5.78
N GLY A 105 -10.55 7.49 -4.59
CA GLY A 105 -11.33 8.70 -4.34
C GLY A 105 -11.76 8.86 -2.88
N PRO A 106 -12.20 10.06 -2.50
CA PRO A 106 -12.22 11.29 -3.32
C PRO A 106 -10.82 11.88 -3.53
N GLY A 107 -10.67 12.76 -4.54
CA GLY A 107 -9.41 13.45 -4.82
C GLY A 107 -9.38 14.08 -6.21
N LEU A 108 -8.24 14.66 -6.55
CA LEU A 108 -7.98 15.22 -7.87
C LEU A 108 -7.80 14.08 -8.88
N ILE A 109 -8.63 14.08 -9.91
CA ILE A 109 -8.71 12.96 -10.87
C ILE A 109 -7.36 12.60 -11.49
N VAL A 110 -6.56 13.60 -11.88
CA VAL A 110 -5.24 13.38 -12.50
C VAL A 110 -4.23 12.83 -11.50
N CYS A 111 -4.35 13.21 -10.23
CA CYS A 111 -3.51 12.70 -9.14
C CYS A 111 -3.89 11.26 -8.76
N LEU A 112 -5.18 10.98 -8.60
CA LEU A 112 -5.70 9.64 -8.35
C LEU A 112 -5.27 8.65 -9.45
N ALA A 113 -5.31 9.09 -10.71
CA ALA A 113 -4.91 8.26 -11.84
C ALA A 113 -3.46 7.78 -11.74
N VAL A 114 -2.56 8.58 -11.19
CA VAL A 114 -1.14 8.20 -11.00
C VAL A 114 -1.02 7.03 -10.02
N GLY A 115 -1.56 7.19 -8.81
CA GLY A 115 -1.49 6.17 -7.76
C GLY A 115 -2.19 4.87 -8.14
N LEU A 116 -3.39 4.98 -8.76
CA LEU A 116 -4.13 3.81 -9.23
C LEU A 116 -3.40 3.07 -10.35
N SER A 117 -2.84 3.77 -11.33
CA SER A 117 -2.10 3.15 -12.43
C SER A 117 -0.83 2.47 -11.93
N PHE A 118 -0.11 3.12 -11.03
CA PHE A 118 1.07 2.55 -10.39
C PHE A 118 0.70 1.30 -9.56
N GLY A 119 -0.32 1.41 -8.70
CA GLY A 119 -0.81 0.29 -7.89
C GLY A 119 -1.25 -0.91 -8.73
N LYS A 120 -1.97 -0.66 -9.84
CA LYS A 120 -2.35 -1.70 -10.82
C LYS A 120 -1.13 -2.40 -11.41
N SER A 121 -0.12 -1.62 -11.80
CA SER A 121 1.11 -2.17 -12.40
C SER A 121 1.87 -3.04 -11.42
N VAL A 122 2.01 -2.59 -10.17
CA VAL A 122 2.67 -3.37 -9.10
C VAL A 122 1.87 -4.63 -8.78
N ALA A 123 0.56 -4.53 -8.60
CA ALA A 123 -0.30 -5.68 -8.33
C ALA A 123 -0.24 -6.71 -9.46
N SER A 124 -0.32 -6.27 -10.71
CA SER A 124 -0.22 -7.14 -11.88
C SER A 124 1.14 -7.84 -11.96
N SER A 125 2.24 -7.12 -11.73
CA SER A 125 3.60 -7.69 -11.80
C SER A 125 3.86 -8.74 -10.73
N LEU A 126 3.19 -8.62 -9.57
CA LEU A 126 3.32 -9.55 -8.44
C LEU A 126 2.21 -10.60 -8.41
N ASN A 127 1.28 -10.57 -9.36
CA ASN A 127 0.08 -11.42 -9.39
C ASN A 127 -0.76 -11.30 -8.10
N LEU A 128 -0.94 -10.07 -7.63
CA LEU A 128 -1.70 -9.72 -6.43
C LEU A 128 -3.01 -9.00 -6.78
N SER A 129 -3.95 -9.01 -5.83
CA SER A 129 -5.17 -8.20 -5.92
C SER A 129 -4.88 -6.72 -5.69
N LEU A 130 -5.63 -5.85 -6.38
CA LEU A 130 -5.69 -4.42 -6.09
C LEU A 130 -6.97 -4.10 -5.31
N ILE A 131 -6.81 -3.41 -4.18
CA ILE A 131 -7.90 -2.88 -3.35
C ILE A 131 -8.06 -1.40 -3.68
N HIS A 132 -9.25 -1.00 -4.08
CA HIS A 132 -9.61 0.40 -4.32
C HIS A 132 -10.13 1.02 -3.01
N ILE A 133 -9.46 2.03 -2.53
CA ILE A 133 -9.83 2.78 -1.32
C ILE A 133 -10.54 4.08 -1.70
#